data_1686a3ff9b0cc3232fcef6f4fcfdedcb
#
_entry.id   1686a3ff9b0cc3232fcef6f4fcfdedcb
#
_cell.length_a   1.000
_cell.length_b   1.000
_cell.length_c   1.000
_cell.angle_alpha   90.00
_cell.angle_beta   90.00
_cell.angle_gamma   90.00
#
_symmetry.space_group_name_H-M   'P 1'
#
loop_
_entity.id
_entity.type
_entity.pdbx_description
1 polymer ?
#
loop_
_entity_poly.entity_id
_entity_poly.type
_entity_poly.pdbx_seq_one_letter_code
_entity_poly.pdbx_strand_id
1 'polypeptide(L)'
;MIAKAKAPVRISFGACGDSDYYMDFLGWGNVVNATIDLYSYCEVHPLDNDGVVLRSLETGQVESFDSPEGIMLGARELNLMKAVAKYYYENYGAKGFEVITHTDAPLESGLGGSAAHAVAMIQAFNQLTGVQMTNEEVAKLAYHLERKVLGIEGGYQDQWSSAYGGINYMHFSKEGVALTPITLTGREVGQLENNLLLFYVPRIKSGSALHEEQRRQAKESIALLKMKRENIMRLKEALERRKFSEIGGILHLDWKLKKQTAPDISNERINEIYEAAMAAGAQGGRFIGAGAGGSAVFFCPGKGDEVLAAMEKMGARPIRYGFERRHGAKDYRQVIKDRITEHHAVIADMLKSEEIVNTLHIITNKVVECYKNDGKLVIFGNGGSASDAQHIAAELVNYFRFDRPMLNALALNVNTSIITAISNDSSYDNVFARQIESLVDSRDVVIGISTSGKAVNVLNALKKAKERDATVVYLTGKTGGMISQVCEKDGTVDVYIKVPSTITERIQEAHILLGHIICELVEKELFG
;
A
#
# COMPACT_ATOMS: atom_id res chain seq x y z
N MET A 1 -6.64 -32.62 -9.33
CA MET A 1 -7.00 -31.23 -9.75
C MET A 1 -5.71 -30.56 -10.25
N ILE A 2 -5.75 -29.88 -11.40
CA ILE A 2 -4.57 -29.14 -11.90
C ILE A 2 -4.39 -27.89 -11.04
N ALA A 3 -3.20 -27.70 -10.47
CA ALA A 3 -2.84 -26.48 -9.75
C ALA A 3 -2.19 -25.48 -10.73
N LYS A 4 -2.64 -24.22 -10.68
CA LYS A 4 -2.15 -23.17 -11.60
C LYS A 4 -1.83 -21.90 -10.82
N ALA A 5 -0.66 -21.33 -11.09
CA ALA A 5 -0.26 -20.05 -10.53
C ALA A 5 0.51 -19.21 -11.54
N LYS A 6 0.54 -17.90 -11.30
CA LYS A 6 1.39 -16.97 -12.03
C LYS A 6 1.97 -15.94 -11.09
N ALA A 7 3.16 -15.46 -11.40
CA ALA A 7 3.83 -14.40 -10.66
C ALA A 7 4.39 -13.34 -11.60
N PRO A 8 4.26 -12.03 -11.29
CA PRO A 8 4.69 -10.96 -12.16
C PRO A 8 6.21 -10.79 -12.16
N VAL A 9 6.75 -10.33 -13.28
CA VAL A 9 8.11 -9.78 -13.33
C VAL A 9 8.09 -8.29 -12.94
N ARG A 10 9.27 -7.66 -12.80
CA ARG A 10 9.38 -6.31 -12.25
C ARG A 10 10.31 -5.39 -13.05
N ILE A 11 10.01 -4.10 -13.06
CA ILE A 11 10.93 -3.02 -13.41
C ILE A 11 11.59 -2.53 -12.13
N SER A 12 12.94 -2.44 -12.10
CA SER A 12 13.69 -1.82 -11.00
C SER A 12 14.06 -0.39 -11.38
N PHE A 13 13.48 0.60 -10.72
CA PHE A 13 13.77 2.02 -10.94
C PHE A 13 15.06 2.46 -10.28
N GLY A 14 15.49 1.79 -9.22
CA GLY A 14 16.76 2.00 -8.54
C GLY A 14 16.99 0.89 -7.52
N ALA A 15 18.21 0.38 -7.43
CA ALA A 15 18.60 -0.67 -6.51
C ALA A 15 19.99 -0.44 -5.96
N CYS A 16 20.14 -0.61 -4.65
CA CYS A 16 21.43 -0.57 -3.96
C CYS A 16 21.41 -1.48 -2.74
N GLY A 17 22.38 -2.39 -2.68
CA GLY A 17 22.63 -3.17 -1.46
C GLY A 17 21.58 -4.22 -1.13
N ASP A 18 20.93 -4.81 -2.13
CA ASP A 18 19.91 -5.84 -1.97
C ASP A 18 20.47 -7.27 -1.85
N SER A 19 21.81 -7.42 -1.81
CA SER A 19 22.49 -8.72 -1.62
C SER A 19 23.17 -8.78 -0.26
N ASP A 20 23.28 -9.98 0.31
CA ASP A 20 23.88 -10.23 1.63
C ASP A 20 25.27 -9.57 1.79
N TYR A 21 26.14 -9.71 0.78
CA TYR A 21 27.50 -9.17 0.84
C TYR A 21 27.56 -7.63 0.88
N TYR A 22 26.59 -6.93 0.33
CA TYR A 22 26.50 -5.48 0.47
C TYR A 22 26.10 -5.05 1.88
N MET A 23 25.24 -5.82 2.53
CA MET A 23 24.79 -5.51 3.89
C MET A 23 25.89 -5.58 4.92
N ASP A 24 26.92 -6.43 4.69
CA ASP A 24 28.06 -6.55 5.59
C ASP A 24 28.89 -5.28 5.76
N PHE A 25 28.95 -4.41 4.74
CA PHE A 25 29.72 -3.16 4.79
C PHE A 25 28.90 -1.90 4.61
N LEU A 26 27.70 -1.98 4.05
CA LEU A 26 26.78 -0.83 3.94
C LEU A 26 25.83 -0.73 5.13
N GLY A 27 25.66 -1.83 5.89
CA GLY A 27 24.70 -1.98 6.98
C GLY A 27 23.27 -2.20 6.50
N TRP A 28 22.83 -1.51 5.45
CA TRP A 28 21.51 -1.65 4.84
C TRP A 28 21.50 -1.23 3.37
N GLY A 29 20.50 -1.71 2.65
CA GLY A 29 20.27 -1.37 1.25
C GLY A 29 18.81 -1.01 0.97
N ASN A 30 18.54 -0.51 -0.23
CA ASN A 30 17.18 -0.16 -0.65
C ASN A 30 16.95 -0.33 -2.16
N VAL A 31 15.67 -0.47 -2.49
CA VAL A 31 15.20 -0.60 -3.88
C VAL A 31 13.84 0.09 -4.01
N VAL A 32 13.61 0.73 -5.16
CA VAL A 32 12.26 1.07 -5.64
C VAL A 32 12.00 0.29 -6.93
N ASN A 33 10.95 -0.49 -6.94
CA ASN A 33 10.53 -1.30 -8.08
C ASN A 33 9.02 -1.30 -8.27
N ALA A 34 8.59 -1.77 -9.43
CA ALA A 34 7.19 -2.01 -9.73
C ALA A 34 7.04 -3.30 -10.52
N THR A 35 6.07 -4.14 -10.16
CA THR A 35 5.68 -5.27 -10.97
C THR A 35 4.85 -4.82 -12.17
N ILE A 36 4.97 -5.59 -13.25
CA ILE A 36 4.30 -5.32 -14.53
C ILE A 36 3.47 -6.54 -14.94
N ASP A 37 2.52 -6.34 -15.84
CA ASP A 37 1.56 -7.33 -16.34
C ASP A 37 2.16 -8.36 -17.31
N LEU A 38 3.45 -8.63 -17.16
CA LEU A 38 4.16 -9.75 -17.76
C LEU A 38 4.43 -10.79 -16.68
N TYR A 39 4.05 -12.04 -16.91
CA TYR A 39 4.05 -13.05 -15.87
C TYR A 39 4.92 -14.26 -16.23
N SER A 40 5.41 -14.94 -15.20
CA SER A 40 5.81 -16.32 -15.25
C SER A 40 4.66 -17.19 -14.75
N TYR A 41 4.36 -18.25 -15.47
CA TYR A 41 3.25 -19.18 -15.21
C TYR A 41 3.79 -20.54 -14.81
N CYS A 42 3.07 -21.22 -13.93
CA CYS A 42 3.30 -22.61 -13.59
C CYS A 42 1.98 -23.37 -13.50
N GLU A 43 1.92 -24.52 -14.15
CA GLU A 43 0.88 -25.52 -13.97
C GLU A 43 1.49 -26.79 -13.40
N VAL A 44 0.84 -27.40 -12.42
CA VAL A 44 1.21 -28.70 -11.86
C VAL A 44 0.05 -29.67 -12.09
N HIS A 45 0.28 -30.67 -12.89
CA HIS A 45 -0.69 -31.70 -13.31
C HIS A 45 -0.41 -32.99 -12.53
N PRO A 46 -1.35 -33.52 -11.73
CA PRO A 46 -1.17 -34.83 -11.10
C PRO A 46 -1.04 -35.95 -12.13
N LEU A 47 -0.17 -36.92 -11.87
CA LEU A 47 0.00 -38.17 -12.63
C LEU A 47 -0.54 -39.36 -11.82
N ASP A 48 -0.92 -40.44 -12.51
CA ASP A 48 -1.42 -41.66 -11.88
C ASP A 48 -0.32 -42.57 -11.32
N ASN A 49 0.95 -42.18 -11.47
CA ASN A 49 2.14 -42.87 -10.95
C ASN A 49 2.98 -41.90 -10.11
N ASP A 50 4.06 -42.40 -9.47
CA ASP A 50 4.95 -41.58 -8.66
C ASP A 50 5.97 -40.75 -9.46
N GLY A 51 5.94 -40.80 -10.80
CA GLY A 51 6.87 -40.13 -11.68
C GLY A 51 6.80 -38.61 -11.62
N VAL A 52 7.87 -37.95 -12.08
CA VAL A 52 7.96 -36.48 -12.21
C VAL A 52 8.37 -36.12 -13.61
N VAL A 53 7.63 -35.19 -14.24
CA VAL A 53 7.96 -34.58 -15.52
C VAL A 53 8.12 -33.08 -15.33
N LEU A 54 9.24 -32.53 -15.76
CA LEU A 54 9.53 -31.09 -15.73
C LEU A 54 9.64 -30.58 -17.17
N ARG A 55 8.83 -29.59 -17.52
CA ARG A 55 8.74 -29.04 -18.88
C ARG A 55 8.78 -27.51 -18.88
N SER A 56 9.75 -26.94 -19.58
CA SER A 56 9.83 -25.50 -19.86
C SER A 56 9.39 -25.24 -21.30
N LEU A 57 8.31 -24.48 -21.50
CA LEU A 57 7.81 -24.16 -22.83
C LEU A 57 8.68 -23.14 -23.54
N GLU A 58 9.32 -22.23 -22.81
CA GLU A 58 10.20 -21.20 -23.37
C GLU A 58 11.54 -21.73 -23.91
N THR A 59 12.08 -22.80 -23.30
CA THR A 59 13.33 -23.43 -23.74
C THR A 59 13.11 -24.70 -24.52
N GLY A 60 11.90 -25.26 -24.50
CA GLY A 60 11.53 -26.54 -25.11
C GLY A 60 12.13 -27.76 -24.38
N GLN A 61 12.70 -27.56 -23.18
CA GLN A 61 13.36 -28.64 -22.44
C GLN A 61 12.37 -29.45 -21.63
N VAL A 62 12.61 -30.76 -21.57
CA VAL A 62 11.84 -31.73 -20.81
C VAL A 62 12.78 -32.69 -20.12
N GLU A 63 12.61 -32.89 -18.81
CA GLU A 63 13.26 -33.94 -18.04
C GLU A 63 12.20 -34.78 -17.31
N SER A 64 12.44 -36.10 -17.24
CA SER A 64 11.53 -37.04 -16.59
C SER A 64 12.30 -37.92 -15.61
N PHE A 65 11.66 -38.24 -14.50
CA PHE A 65 12.18 -39.07 -13.43
C PHE A 65 11.11 -40.08 -13.04
N ASP A 66 11.54 -41.33 -12.74
CA ASP A 66 10.63 -42.40 -12.31
C ASP A 66 10.00 -42.09 -10.93
N SER A 67 10.72 -41.32 -10.12
CA SER A 67 10.25 -40.82 -8.82
C SER A 67 11.00 -39.55 -8.42
N PRO A 68 10.47 -38.73 -7.47
CA PRO A 68 11.13 -37.52 -7.00
C PRO A 68 12.51 -37.73 -6.38
N GLU A 69 12.79 -38.89 -5.81
CA GLU A 69 14.11 -39.28 -5.26
C GLU A 69 15.20 -39.21 -6.32
N GLY A 70 14.86 -39.49 -7.56
CA GLY A 70 15.77 -39.44 -8.70
C GLY A 70 16.17 -38.03 -9.12
N ILE A 71 15.55 -36.97 -8.58
CA ILE A 71 15.87 -35.59 -8.90
C ILE A 71 17.23 -35.19 -8.34
N MET A 72 18.18 -34.97 -9.26
CA MET A 72 19.53 -34.52 -8.90
C MET A 72 19.73 -33.06 -9.31
N LEU A 73 20.19 -32.22 -8.37
CA LEU A 73 20.61 -30.84 -8.66
C LEU A 73 22.03 -30.87 -9.24
N GLY A 74 22.29 -30.04 -10.23
CA GLY A 74 23.61 -29.97 -10.89
C GLY A 74 23.66 -28.87 -11.94
N ALA A 75 24.72 -28.88 -12.78
CA ALA A 75 24.94 -27.85 -13.83
C ALA A 75 24.01 -27.95 -15.05
N ARG A 76 22.92 -28.66 -14.93
CA ARG A 76 21.94 -28.86 -16.02
C ARG A 76 20.81 -27.84 -15.95
N GLU A 77 20.14 -27.71 -17.07
CA GLU A 77 18.93 -26.91 -17.27
C GLU A 77 17.80 -27.43 -16.37
N LEU A 78 16.77 -26.63 -16.15
CA LEU A 78 15.64 -26.90 -15.25
C LEU A 78 15.99 -27.02 -13.74
N ASN A 79 17.20 -26.61 -13.32
CA ASN A 79 17.61 -26.75 -11.92
C ASN A 79 16.69 -26.05 -10.92
N LEU A 80 16.09 -24.91 -11.29
CA LEU A 80 15.13 -24.23 -10.40
C LEU A 80 13.85 -25.05 -10.23
N MET A 81 13.35 -25.66 -11.31
CA MET A 81 12.19 -26.56 -11.26
C MET A 81 12.50 -27.79 -10.39
N LYS A 82 13.69 -28.38 -10.56
CA LYS A 82 14.17 -29.50 -9.77
C LYS A 82 14.25 -29.15 -8.29
N ALA A 83 14.79 -27.97 -7.96
CA ALA A 83 14.93 -27.53 -6.56
C ALA A 83 13.57 -27.35 -5.91
N VAL A 84 12.59 -26.73 -6.60
CA VAL A 84 11.23 -26.58 -6.08
C VAL A 84 10.54 -27.93 -5.94
N ALA A 85 10.56 -28.79 -6.96
CA ALA A 85 9.94 -30.11 -6.93
C ALA A 85 10.51 -30.97 -5.81
N LYS A 86 11.85 -31.02 -5.66
CA LYS A 86 12.53 -31.74 -4.59
C LYS A 86 12.16 -31.22 -3.21
N TYR A 87 12.11 -29.90 -3.03
CA TYR A 87 11.69 -29.29 -1.76
C TYR A 87 10.28 -29.74 -1.34
N TYR A 88 9.32 -29.73 -2.28
CA TYR A 88 7.95 -30.16 -1.97
C TYR A 88 7.82 -31.66 -1.75
N TYR A 89 8.64 -32.46 -2.40
CA TYR A 89 8.74 -33.88 -2.10
C TYR A 89 9.26 -34.11 -0.66
N GLU A 90 10.42 -33.53 -0.33
CA GLU A 90 11.10 -33.76 0.96
C GLU A 90 10.29 -33.21 2.16
N ASN A 91 9.55 -32.13 2.01
CA ASN A 91 8.85 -31.50 3.13
C ASN A 91 7.35 -31.81 3.19
N TYR A 92 6.74 -32.18 2.05
CA TYR A 92 5.27 -32.37 1.96
C TYR A 92 4.87 -33.65 1.23
N GLY A 93 5.82 -34.50 0.84
CA GLY A 93 5.57 -35.78 0.20
C GLY A 93 4.96 -35.68 -1.22
N ALA A 94 5.13 -34.55 -1.90
CA ALA A 94 4.59 -34.34 -3.24
C ALA A 94 5.24 -35.29 -4.27
N LYS A 95 4.44 -36.12 -4.95
CA LYS A 95 4.88 -37.08 -5.96
C LYS A 95 3.81 -37.27 -7.02
N GLY A 96 4.16 -37.87 -8.16
CA GLY A 96 3.23 -38.10 -9.25
C GLY A 96 2.73 -36.80 -9.89
N PHE A 97 3.62 -36.01 -10.52
CA PHE A 97 3.23 -34.75 -11.14
C PHE A 97 4.05 -34.37 -12.36
N GLU A 98 3.41 -33.64 -13.29
CA GLU A 98 4.08 -32.89 -14.35
C GLU A 98 4.04 -31.40 -14.03
N VAL A 99 5.19 -30.72 -14.07
CA VAL A 99 5.33 -29.27 -13.95
C VAL A 99 5.56 -28.65 -15.31
N ILE A 100 4.73 -27.70 -15.69
CA ILE A 100 4.85 -26.95 -16.95
C ILE A 100 5.05 -25.48 -16.62
N THR A 101 6.13 -24.87 -17.12
CA THR A 101 6.39 -23.43 -16.96
C THR A 101 6.37 -22.69 -18.29
N HIS A 102 5.99 -21.40 -18.21
CA HIS A 102 5.99 -20.46 -19.33
C HIS A 102 6.23 -19.03 -18.82
N THR A 103 6.76 -18.13 -19.66
CA THR A 103 6.93 -16.70 -19.32
C THR A 103 6.59 -15.78 -20.48
N ASP A 104 5.95 -14.63 -20.19
CA ASP A 104 5.71 -13.54 -21.13
C ASP A 104 6.97 -12.67 -21.34
N ALA A 105 7.87 -12.65 -20.36
CA ALA A 105 9.06 -11.80 -20.39
C ALA A 105 10.16 -12.41 -21.26
N PRO A 106 10.90 -11.61 -22.04
CA PRO A 106 12.06 -12.11 -22.78
C PRO A 106 13.09 -12.75 -21.84
N LEU A 107 13.63 -13.88 -22.23
CA LEU A 107 14.71 -14.54 -21.47
C LEU A 107 15.89 -13.59 -21.30
N GLU A 108 16.55 -13.67 -20.15
CA GLU A 108 17.70 -12.83 -19.80
C GLU A 108 17.43 -11.30 -19.85
N SER A 109 16.15 -10.90 -19.86
CA SER A 109 15.75 -9.49 -19.91
C SER A 109 16.18 -8.67 -18.68
N GLY A 110 16.52 -9.33 -17.56
CA GLY A 110 16.82 -8.63 -16.31
C GLY A 110 15.58 -8.11 -15.55
N LEU A 111 14.40 -8.58 -15.94
CA LEU A 111 13.12 -8.24 -15.30
C LEU A 111 12.76 -9.15 -14.11
N GLY A 112 13.66 -10.00 -13.64
CA GLY A 112 13.40 -10.91 -12.51
C GLY A 112 12.63 -12.17 -12.87
N GLY A 113 12.72 -12.63 -14.13
CA GLY A 113 11.96 -13.80 -14.61
C GLY A 113 12.22 -15.10 -13.84
N SER A 114 13.49 -15.39 -13.46
CA SER A 114 13.82 -16.57 -12.65
C SER A 114 13.09 -16.58 -11.30
N ALA A 115 13.11 -15.46 -10.59
CA ALA A 115 12.42 -15.31 -9.31
C ALA A 115 10.89 -15.40 -9.47
N ALA A 116 10.35 -14.81 -10.55
CA ALA A 116 8.92 -14.95 -10.87
C ALA A 116 8.54 -16.41 -11.15
N HIS A 117 9.38 -17.18 -11.84
CA HIS A 117 9.20 -18.62 -12.01
C HIS A 117 9.20 -19.37 -10.67
N ALA A 118 10.19 -19.09 -9.79
CA ALA A 118 10.24 -19.71 -8.46
C ALA A 118 8.98 -19.43 -7.65
N VAL A 119 8.52 -18.17 -7.64
CA VAL A 119 7.30 -17.76 -6.91
C VAL A 119 6.06 -18.43 -7.50
N ALA A 120 5.90 -18.47 -8.83
CA ALA A 120 4.78 -19.14 -9.49
C ALA A 120 4.76 -20.65 -9.19
N MET A 121 5.91 -21.32 -9.24
CA MET A 121 6.01 -22.74 -8.92
C MET A 121 5.66 -23.02 -7.45
N ILE A 122 6.21 -22.25 -6.50
CA ILE A 122 5.90 -22.39 -5.07
C ILE A 122 4.40 -22.22 -4.83
N GLN A 123 3.77 -21.22 -5.45
CA GLN A 123 2.33 -21.01 -5.31
C GLN A 123 1.49 -22.14 -5.92
N ALA A 124 1.91 -22.70 -7.06
CA ALA A 124 1.23 -23.84 -7.67
C ALA A 124 1.36 -25.10 -6.80
N PHE A 125 2.54 -25.38 -6.28
CA PHE A 125 2.75 -26.50 -5.35
C PHE A 125 2.01 -26.31 -4.02
N ASN A 126 1.90 -25.10 -3.50
CA ASN A 126 1.07 -24.80 -2.33
C ASN A 126 -0.39 -25.18 -2.58
N GLN A 127 -0.92 -24.89 -3.79
CA GLN A 127 -2.29 -25.29 -4.16
C GLN A 127 -2.41 -26.82 -4.27
N LEU A 128 -1.41 -27.49 -4.84
CA LEU A 128 -1.40 -28.95 -5.00
C LEU A 128 -1.40 -29.67 -3.65
N THR A 129 -0.57 -29.19 -2.70
CA THR A 129 -0.33 -29.82 -1.40
C THR A 129 -1.24 -29.30 -0.28
N GLY A 130 -2.03 -28.24 -0.53
CA GLY A 130 -2.87 -27.59 0.48
C GLY A 130 -2.10 -26.72 1.48
N VAL A 131 -0.82 -26.50 1.26
CA VAL A 131 0.05 -25.68 2.14
C VAL A 131 -0.33 -24.20 2.01
N GLN A 132 -0.45 -23.52 3.15
CA GLN A 132 -0.72 -22.10 3.21
C GLN A 132 0.56 -21.35 3.58
N MET A 133 1.10 -20.58 2.67
CA MET A 133 2.25 -19.70 2.89
C MET A 133 1.85 -18.23 2.68
N THR A 134 2.34 -17.35 3.54
CA THR A 134 2.27 -15.91 3.34
C THR A 134 3.17 -15.48 2.19
N ASN A 135 2.98 -14.27 1.64
CA ASN A 135 3.86 -13.74 0.59
C ASN A 135 5.33 -13.67 1.05
N GLU A 136 5.56 -13.41 2.32
CA GLU A 136 6.91 -13.38 2.90
C GLU A 136 7.56 -14.77 2.91
N GLU A 137 6.80 -15.79 3.31
CA GLU A 137 7.29 -17.18 3.31
C GLU A 137 7.57 -17.67 1.89
N VAL A 138 6.70 -17.35 0.92
CA VAL A 138 6.92 -17.63 -0.50
C VAL A 138 8.20 -16.94 -1.00
N ALA A 139 8.38 -15.65 -0.71
CA ALA A 139 9.56 -14.90 -1.13
C ALA A 139 10.85 -15.44 -0.49
N LYS A 140 10.81 -15.78 0.81
CA LYS A 140 11.94 -16.40 1.55
C LYS A 140 12.31 -17.77 0.98
N LEU A 141 11.32 -18.60 0.67
CA LEU A 141 11.55 -19.91 0.09
C LEU A 141 12.14 -19.78 -1.33
N ALA A 142 11.58 -18.91 -2.17
CA ALA A 142 12.11 -18.65 -3.51
C ALA A 142 13.57 -18.17 -3.45
N TYR A 143 13.88 -17.22 -2.55
CA TYR A 143 15.25 -16.76 -2.32
C TYR A 143 16.16 -17.89 -1.86
N HIS A 144 15.74 -18.69 -0.88
CA HIS A 144 16.52 -19.81 -0.37
C HIS A 144 16.87 -20.81 -1.48
N LEU A 145 15.90 -21.21 -2.28
CA LEU A 145 16.12 -22.19 -3.37
C LEU A 145 17.07 -21.62 -4.44
N GLU A 146 16.88 -20.36 -4.88
CA GLU A 146 17.75 -19.77 -5.89
C GLU A 146 19.17 -19.46 -5.38
N ARG A 147 19.29 -18.82 -4.20
CA ARG A 147 20.56 -18.22 -3.74
C ARG A 147 21.37 -19.16 -2.86
N LYS A 148 20.71 -19.97 -2.01
CA LYS A 148 21.41 -20.84 -1.05
C LYS A 148 21.54 -22.27 -1.57
N VAL A 149 20.50 -22.83 -2.18
CA VAL A 149 20.52 -24.20 -2.70
C VAL A 149 21.22 -24.27 -4.06
N LEU A 150 20.88 -23.39 -5.00
CA LEU A 150 21.44 -23.41 -6.36
C LEU A 150 22.67 -22.51 -6.52
N GLY A 151 23.01 -21.66 -5.55
CA GLY A 151 24.17 -20.78 -5.60
C GLY A 151 24.11 -19.70 -6.70
N ILE A 152 22.92 -19.34 -7.18
CA ILE A 152 22.76 -18.32 -8.22
C ILE A 152 22.99 -16.95 -7.58
N GLU A 153 23.95 -16.18 -8.07
CA GLU A 153 24.23 -14.81 -7.57
C GLU A 153 23.07 -13.84 -7.82
N GLY A 154 22.79 -12.99 -6.85
CA GLY A 154 21.75 -11.96 -6.92
C GLY A 154 21.29 -11.46 -5.56
N GLY A 155 20.29 -10.59 -5.55
CA GLY A 155 19.72 -10.00 -4.35
C GLY A 155 18.33 -10.51 -4.00
N TYR A 156 17.70 -9.84 -3.04
CA TYR A 156 16.37 -10.17 -2.50
C TYR A 156 15.21 -9.58 -3.31
N GLN A 157 15.44 -8.50 -4.08
CA GLN A 157 14.36 -7.68 -4.63
C GLN A 157 13.37 -8.48 -5.49
N ASP A 158 13.86 -9.45 -6.26
CA ASP A 158 13.09 -10.11 -7.31
C ASP A 158 12.01 -11.02 -6.75
N GLN A 159 12.37 -11.84 -5.76
CA GLN A 159 11.44 -12.76 -5.11
C GLN A 159 10.36 -12.02 -4.33
N TRP A 160 10.75 -10.96 -3.59
CA TRP A 160 9.80 -10.12 -2.86
C TRP A 160 8.88 -9.34 -3.81
N SER A 161 9.42 -8.79 -4.91
CA SER A 161 8.58 -8.10 -5.90
C SER A 161 7.52 -9.03 -6.48
N SER A 162 7.94 -10.22 -6.94
CA SER A 162 7.04 -11.20 -7.57
C SER A 162 6.01 -11.77 -6.60
N ALA A 163 6.36 -11.93 -5.31
CA ALA A 163 5.44 -12.44 -4.29
C ALA A 163 4.41 -11.41 -3.82
N TYR A 164 4.79 -10.13 -3.77
CA TYR A 164 3.92 -9.08 -3.22
C TYR A 164 3.18 -8.28 -4.30
N GLY A 165 3.75 -8.11 -5.49
CA GLY A 165 3.19 -7.28 -6.55
C GLY A 165 3.17 -5.77 -6.24
N GLY A 166 2.80 -4.93 -7.22
CA GLY A 166 2.61 -3.50 -7.08
C GLY A 166 3.90 -2.66 -7.12
N ILE A 167 3.79 -1.37 -6.77
CA ILE A 167 4.93 -0.45 -6.69
C ILE A 167 5.40 -0.44 -5.24
N ASN A 168 6.70 -0.72 -5.00
CA ASN A 168 7.21 -0.90 -3.66
C ASN A 168 8.55 -0.18 -3.44
N TYR A 169 8.72 0.33 -2.24
CA TYR A 169 10.02 0.60 -1.64
C TYR A 169 10.39 -0.56 -0.73
N MET A 170 11.58 -1.10 -0.92
CA MET A 170 12.12 -2.17 -0.09
C MET A 170 13.35 -1.69 0.64
N HIS A 171 13.45 -2.02 1.92
CA HIS A 171 14.61 -1.81 2.77
C HIS A 171 15.15 -3.17 3.19
N PHE A 172 16.44 -3.37 2.98
CA PHE A 172 17.16 -4.62 3.29
C PHE A 172 18.14 -4.37 4.42
N SER A 173 18.14 -5.22 5.41
CA SER A 173 19.07 -5.18 6.52
C SER A 173 19.37 -6.59 7.01
N LYS A 174 20.22 -6.73 8.04
CA LYS A 174 20.50 -8.04 8.66
C LYS A 174 19.28 -8.64 9.37
N GLU A 175 18.31 -7.80 9.74
CA GLU A 175 17.04 -8.21 10.33
C GLU A 175 16.04 -8.76 9.29
N GLY A 176 16.29 -8.51 8.00
CA GLY A 176 15.48 -9.01 6.90
C GLY A 176 15.07 -7.92 5.89
N VAL A 177 13.94 -8.15 5.23
CA VAL A 177 13.39 -7.28 4.18
C VAL A 177 12.12 -6.62 4.68
N ALA A 178 12.13 -5.28 4.77
CA ALA A 178 10.94 -4.48 5.01
C ALA A 178 10.41 -3.90 3.69
N LEU A 179 9.17 -4.24 3.33
CA LEU A 179 8.52 -3.80 2.10
C LEU A 179 7.44 -2.78 2.42
N THR A 180 7.56 -1.58 1.85
CA THR A 180 6.60 -0.49 1.98
C THR A 180 5.95 -0.23 0.61
N PRO A 181 4.64 -0.46 0.46
CA PRO A 181 3.92 -0.14 -0.77
C PRO A 181 3.88 1.37 -1.02
N ILE A 182 4.14 1.77 -2.26
CA ILE A 182 3.91 3.14 -2.74
C ILE A 182 2.53 3.16 -3.40
N THR A 183 1.54 3.74 -2.71
CA THR A 183 0.16 3.76 -3.18
C THR A 183 -0.06 4.96 -4.11
N LEU A 184 -0.40 4.66 -5.36
CA LEU A 184 -0.77 5.64 -6.37
C LEU A 184 -2.21 5.39 -6.84
N THR A 185 -2.91 6.45 -7.20
CA THR A 185 -4.24 6.34 -7.83
C THR A 185 -4.12 5.80 -9.26
N GLY A 186 -5.20 5.27 -9.83
CA GLY A 186 -5.19 4.79 -11.22
C GLY A 186 -4.77 5.87 -12.24
N ARG A 187 -5.09 7.14 -11.99
CA ARG A 187 -4.65 8.28 -12.82
C ARG A 187 -3.14 8.49 -12.71
N GLU A 188 -2.56 8.42 -11.52
CA GLU A 188 -1.13 8.58 -11.28
C GLU A 188 -0.33 7.43 -11.86
N VAL A 189 -0.84 6.19 -11.74
CA VAL A 189 -0.26 5.01 -12.41
C VAL A 189 -0.25 5.19 -13.92
N GLY A 190 -1.38 5.56 -14.53
CA GLY A 190 -1.46 5.82 -15.97
C GLY A 190 -0.54 6.97 -16.42
N GLN A 191 -0.34 8.00 -15.59
CA GLN A 191 0.62 9.05 -15.88
C GLN A 191 2.06 8.55 -15.90
N LEU A 192 2.44 7.63 -15.01
CA LEU A 192 3.76 6.99 -15.03
C LEU A 192 3.93 6.07 -16.25
N GLU A 193 2.92 5.22 -16.54
CA GLU A 193 2.93 4.30 -17.68
C GLU A 193 3.12 5.05 -19.00
N ASN A 194 2.40 6.14 -19.20
CA ASN A 194 2.48 6.96 -20.41
C ASN A 194 3.83 7.68 -20.59
N ASN A 195 4.59 7.86 -19.54
CA ASN A 195 5.87 8.57 -19.57
C ASN A 195 7.08 7.64 -19.44
N LEU A 196 6.90 6.35 -19.19
CA LEU A 196 7.98 5.37 -19.03
C LEU A 196 7.95 4.38 -20.19
N LEU A 197 9.01 4.36 -20.97
CA LEU A 197 9.19 3.39 -22.06
C LEU A 197 10.16 2.31 -21.62
N LEU A 198 9.81 1.05 -21.89
CA LEU A 198 10.61 -0.13 -21.61
C LEU A 198 11.08 -0.77 -22.91
N PHE A 199 12.37 -1.07 -22.99
CA PHE A 199 12.99 -1.69 -24.19
C PHE A 199 13.80 -2.92 -23.78
N TYR A 200 13.81 -3.92 -24.66
CA TYR A 200 14.74 -5.03 -24.58
C TYR A 200 15.94 -4.80 -25.51
N VAL A 201 17.14 -4.95 -24.93
CA VAL A 201 18.42 -4.89 -25.64
C VAL A 201 19.17 -6.18 -25.35
N PRO A 202 19.48 -7.03 -26.37
CA PRO A 202 20.17 -8.30 -26.14
C PRO A 202 21.47 -8.12 -25.35
N ARG A 203 21.72 -9.02 -24.39
CA ARG A 203 22.95 -9.02 -23.57
C ARG A 203 24.10 -9.69 -24.30
N ILE A 204 25.32 -9.23 -24.00
CA ILE A 204 26.58 -9.82 -24.46
C ILE A 204 27.18 -10.73 -23.38
N LYS A 205 26.93 -10.43 -22.09
CA LYS A 205 27.43 -11.21 -20.94
C LYS A 205 26.27 -11.67 -20.06
N SER A 206 26.40 -12.81 -19.41
CA SER A 206 25.40 -13.31 -18.46
C SER A 206 25.27 -12.38 -17.24
N GLY A 207 24.08 -12.30 -16.67
CA GLY A 207 23.81 -11.47 -15.49
C GLY A 207 24.62 -11.90 -14.26
N SER A 208 24.84 -13.21 -14.07
CA SER A 208 25.61 -13.77 -12.96
C SER A 208 27.08 -13.34 -12.99
N ALA A 209 27.73 -13.36 -14.16
CA ALA A 209 29.12 -12.91 -14.31
C ALA A 209 29.28 -11.42 -13.95
N LEU A 210 28.29 -10.58 -14.29
CA LEU A 210 28.30 -9.16 -13.93
C LEU A 210 28.09 -8.94 -12.43
N HIS A 211 27.27 -9.75 -11.77
CA HIS A 211 27.08 -9.69 -10.31
C HIS A 211 28.34 -10.12 -9.57
N GLU A 212 29.06 -11.14 -10.04
CA GLU A 212 30.38 -11.51 -9.48
C GLU A 212 31.38 -10.36 -9.57
N GLU A 213 31.46 -9.67 -10.70
CA GLU A 213 32.36 -8.54 -10.89
C GLU A 213 32.00 -7.36 -9.97
N GLN A 214 30.71 -7.04 -9.86
CA GLN A 214 30.22 -6.04 -8.90
C GLN A 214 30.60 -6.40 -7.46
N ARG A 215 30.50 -7.70 -7.10
CA ARG A 215 30.89 -8.18 -5.78
C ARG A 215 32.38 -7.97 -5.50
N ARG A 216 33.24 -8.25 -6.47
CA ARG A 216 34.70 -8.05 -6.32
C ARG A 216 35.05 -6.58 -6.06
N GLN A 217 34.36 -5.66 -6.71
CA GLN A 217 34.62 -4.21 -6.64
C GLN A 217 33.76 -3.49 -5.57
N ALA A 218 32.93 -4.20 -4.84
CA ALA A 218 31.96 -3.61 -3.93
C ALA A 218 32.59 -2.74 -2.84
N LYS A 219 33.72 -3.16 -2.26
CA LYS A 219 34.41 -2.41 -1.19
C LYS A 219 35.01 -1.10 -1.71
N GLU A 220 35.49 -1.07 -2.93
CA GLU A 220 36.07 0.12 -3.57
C GLU A 220 34.96 1.10 -3.97
N SER A 221 33.75 0.61 -4.15
CA SER A 221 32.58 1.37 -4.60
C SER A 221 31.71 1.90 -3.45
N ILE A 222 32.10 1.78 -2.18
CA ILE A 222 31.25 2.14 -1.02
C ILE A 222 30.70 3.57 -1.11
N ALA A 223 31.50 4.55 -1.50
CA ALA A 223 31.06 5.93 -1.63
C ALA A 223 29.95 6.07 -2.70
N LEU A 224 30.13 5.43 -3.87
CA LEU A 224 29.15 5.40 -4.95
C LEU A 224 27.85 4.69 -4.53
N LEU A 225 27.97 3.59 -3.79
CA LEU A 225 26.83 2.84 -3.28
C LEU A 225 26.02 3.66 -2.27
N LYS A 226 26.68 4.44 -1.40
CA LYS A 226 25.99 5.38 -0.49
C LYS A 226 25.24 6.46 -1.28
N MET A 227 25.86 7.06 -2.29
CA MET A 227 25.18 8.03 -3.16
C MET A 227 23.98 7.42 -3.89
N LYS A 228 24.11 6.18 -4.40
CA LYS A 228 22.98 5.45 -5.01
C LYS A 228 21.86 5.25 -4.01
N ARG A 229 22.15 4.84 -2.79
CA ARG A 229 21.18 4.63 -1.72
C ARG A 229 20.37 5.90 -1.42
N GLU A 230 21.05 7.04 -1.32
CA GLU A 230 20.41 8.34 -1.14
C GLU A 230 19.55 8.74 -2.34
N ASN A 231 20.02 8.48 -3.56
CA ASN A 231 19.26 8.75 -4.78
C ASN A 231 17.96 7.91 -4.86
N ILE A 232 17.99 6.67 -4.36
CA ILE A 232 16.80 5.81 -4.29
C ILE A 232 15.81 6.34 -3.23
N MET A 233 16.28 6.91 -2.12
CA MET A 233 15.41 7.60 -1.15
C MET A 233 14.71 8.80 -1.79
N ARG A 234 15.42 9.59 -2.61
CA ARG A 234 14.81 10.69 -3.38
C ARG A 234 13.74 10.18 -4.36
N LEU A 235 13.96 9.02 -5.00
CA LEU A 235 12.97 8.41 -5.89
C LEU A 235 11.70 8.01 -5.13
N LYS A 236 11.86 7.37 -3.96
CA LYS A 236 10.73 7.06 -3.08
C LYS A 236 9.93 8.31 -2.74
N GLU A 237 10.61 9.36 -2.28
CA GLU A 237 9.98 10.63 -1.92
C GLU A 237 9.29 11.30 -3.12
N ALA A 238 9.90 11.28 -4.30
CA ALA A 238 9.31 11.83 -5.53
C ALA A 238 8.01 11.11 -5.90
N LEU A 239 7.96 9.78 -5.79
CA LEU A 239 6.75 9.00 -6.03
C LEU A 239 5.66 9.27 -4.97
N GLU A 240 6.01 9.27 -3.68
CA GLU A 240 5.08 9.54 -2.58
C GLU A 240 4.51 10.97 -2.62
N ARG A 241 5.31 11.95 -3.02
CA ARG A 241 4.89 13.36 -3.16
C ARG A 241 4.36 13.73 -4.55
N ARG A 242 4.24 12.77 -5.49
CA ARG A 242 3.75 12.96 -6.87
C ARG A 242 4.59 13.95 -7.69
N LYS A 243 5.87 14.07 -7.37
CA LYS A 243 6.82 14.90 -8.11
C LYS A 243 7.42 14.12 -9.30
N PHE A 244 6.55 13.67 -10.20
CA PHE A 244 6.95 12.78 -11.31
C PHE A 244 7.95 13.42 -12.27
N SER A 245 7.98 14.75 -12.36
CA SER A 245 8.99 15.48 -13.17
C SER A 245 10.43 15.27 -12.68
N GLU A 246 10.66 14.83 -11.44
CA GLU A 246 12.01 14.56 -10.91
C GLU A 246 12.53 13.17 -11.30
N ILE A 247 11.65 12.25 -11.74
CA ILE A 247 11.98 10.83 -11.98
C ILE A 247 13.09 10.69 -13.03
N GLY A 248 12.99 11.41 -14.15
CA GLY A 248 13.99 11.34 -15.22
C GLY A 248 15.41 11.63 -14.71
N GLY A 249 15.57 12.75 -14.00
CA GLY A 249 16.87 13.14 -13.43
C GLY A 249 17.41 12.13 -12.40
N ILE A 250 16.52 11.53 -11.61
CA ILE A 250 16.88 10.51 -10.62
C ILE A 250 17.36 9.21 -11.31
N LEU A 251 16.63 8.74 -12.34
CA LEU A 251 17.04 7.57 -13.14
C LEU A 251 18.36 7.79 -13.84
N HIS A 252 18.57 8.99 -14.42
CA HIS A 252 19.83 9.37 -15.06
C HIS A 252 21.02 9.31 -14.09
N LEU A 253 20.85 9.88 -12.89
CA LEU A 253 21.88 9.85 -11.85
C LEU A 253 22.15 8.41 -11.39
N ASP A 254 21.12 7.61 -11.16
CA ASP A 254 21.31 6.20 -10.77
C ASP A 254 22.11 5.43 -11.83
N TRP A 255 21.83 5.63 -13.12
CA TRP A 255 22.57 5.00 -14.20
C TRP A 255 24.04 5.46 -14.24
N LYS A 256 24.30 6.77 -14.10
CA LYS A 256 25.67 7.31 -14.01
C LYS A 256 26.46 6.68 -12.86
N LEU A 257 25.88 6.60 -11.68
CA LEU A 257 26.52 5.98 -10.52
C LEU A 257 26.72 4.48 -10.73
N LYS A 258 25.73 3.78 -11.29
CA LYS A 258 25.81 2.35 -11.55
C LYS A 258 26.95 2.00 -12.50
N LYS A 259 27.15 2.74 -13.59
CA LYS A 259 28.26 2.51 -14.55
C LYS A 259 29.64 2.58 -13.89
N GLN A 260 29.77 3.29 -12.78
CA GLN A 260 31.04 3.45 -12.06
C GLN A 260 31.31 2.33 -11.04
N THR A 261 30.32 1.47 -10.76
CA THR A 261 30.48 0.39 -9.75
C THR A 261 31.23 -0.83 -10.28
N ALA A 262 31.31 -1.04 -11.60
CA ALA A 262 32.15 -2.05 -12.23
C ALA A 262 32.33 -1.75 -13.74
N PRO A 263 33.46 -2.12 -14.36
CA PRO A 263 33.79 -1.76 -15.75
C PRO A 263 32.80 -2.30 -16.78
N ASP A 264 32.34 -3.53 -16.59
CA ASP A 264 31.54 -4.27 -17.56
C ASP A 264 30.05 -3.98 -17.51
N ILE A 265 29.59 -3.07 -16.65
CA ILE A 265 28.17 -2.67 -16.53
C ILE A 265 27.67 -1.97 -17.79
N SER A 266 28.56 -1.28 -18.50
CA SER A 266 28.27 -0.62 -19.76
C SER A 266 29.38 -0.90 -20.77
N ASN A 267 29.07 -0.75 -22.04
CA ASN A 267 30.01 -0.81 -23.15
C ASN A 267 29.64 0.26 -24.18
N GLU A 268 30.43 0.40 -25.27
CA GLU A 268 30.20 1.40 -26.31
C GLU A 268 28.76 1.32 -26.86
N ARG A 269 28.31 0.13 -27.21
CA ARG A 269 26.95 -0.10 -27.74
C ARG A 269 25.85 0.35 -26.76
N ILE A 270 25.97 0.05 -25.47
CA ILE A 270 25.02 0.47 -24.43
C ILE A 270 25.03 1.99 -24.25
N ASN A 271 26.23 2.62 -24.33
CA ASN A 271 26.33 4.07 -24.25
C ASN A 271 25.70 4.74 -25.47
N GLU A 272 25.94 4.26 -26.70
CA GLU A 272 25.29 4.75 -27.93
C GLU A 272 23.75 4.68 -27.83
N ILE A 273 23.20 3.55 -27.40
CA ILE A 273 21.75 3.37 -27.21
C ILE A 273 21.22 4.38 -26.17
N TYR A 274 21.93 4.56 -25.07
CA TYR A 274 21.55 5.50 -24.03
C TYR A 274 21.54 6.95 -24.54
N GLU A 275 22.59 7.37 -25.22
CA GLU A 275 22.73 8.73 -25.78
C GLU A 275 21.68 8.98 -26.89
N ALA A 276 21.36 7.96 -27.72
CA ALA A 276 20.31 8.08 -28.71
C ALA A 276 18.92 8.36 -28.08
N ALA A 277 18.59 7.69 -26.97
CA ALA A 277 17.37 7.97 -26.22
C ALA A 277 17.35 9.39 -25.63
N MET A 278 18.47 9.83 -25.04
CA MET A 278 18.59 11.18 -24.48
C MET A 278 18.50 12.26 -25.56
N ALA A 279 19.14 12.07 -26.70
CA ALA A 279 19.08 12.99 -27.84
C ALA A 279 17.67 13.08 -28.45
N ALA A 280 16.88 12.00 -28.38
CA ALA A 280 15.50 11.97 -28.83
C ALA A 280 14.50 12.61 -27.83
N GLY A 281 14.97 13.04 -26.64
CA GLY A 281 14.17 13.78 -25.67
C GLY A 281 13.82 13.01 -24.39
N ALA A 282 14.43 11.85 -24.12
CA ALA A 282 14.34 11.23 -22.81
C ALA A 282 14.94 12.14 -21.74
N GLN A 283 14.29 12.31 -20.61
CA GLN A 283 14.81 13.11 -19.48
C GLN A 283 15.75 12.29 -18.59
N GLY A 284 15.82 10.99 -18.79
CA GLY A 284 16.68 10.06 -18.09
C GLY A 284 16.20 8.63 -18.23
N GLY A 285 17.05 7.71 -17.83
CA GLY A 285 16.76 6.28 -17.90
C GLY A 285 17.86 5.45 -17.29
N ARG A 286 17.68 4.13 -17.32
CA ARG A 286 18.70 3.17 -16.85
C ARG A 286 18.51 1.79 -17.47
N PHE A 287 19.58 1.02 -17.51
CA PHE A 287 19.51 -0.41 -17.76
C PHE A 287 19.23 -1.17 -16.46
N ILE A 288 18.26 -2.10 -16.52
CA ILE A 288 17.72 -2.86 -15.39
C ILE A 288 18.56 -4.14 -15.15
N GLY A 289 18.53 -4.68 -13.93
CA GLY A 289 19.27 -5.88 -13.55
C GLY A 289 20.76 -5.63 -13.46
N ALA A 290 21.60 -6.60 -13.86
CA ALA A 290 23.07 -6.52 -13.73
C ALA A 290 23.71 -5.42 -14.60
N GLY A 291 23.18 -5.11 -15.76
CA GLY A 291 23.78 -4.19 -16.76
C GLY A 291 24.15 -4.91 -18.05
N ALA A 292 24.97 -4.27 -18.90
CA ALA A 292 25.47 -4.77 -20.18
C ALA A 292 24.41 -5.26 -21.18
N GLY A 293 23.19 -4.70 -21.11
CA GLY A 293 22.02 -5.12 -21.88
C GLY A 293 20.89 -5.62 -20.98
N GLY A 294 19.97 -6.39 -21.56
CA GLY A 294 18.71 -6.76 -20.92
C GLY A 294 17.65 -5.71 -21.19
N SER A 295 16.91 -5.28 -20.17
CA SER A 295 15.92 -4.21 -20.34
C SER A 295 16.48 -2.84 -19.98
N ALA A 296 15.99 -1.81 -20.66
CA ALA A 296 16.25 -0.39 -20.36
C ALA A 296 14.91 0.32 -20.18
N VAL A 297 14.81 1.17 -19.16
CA VAL A 297 13.65 2.04 -18.91
C VAL A 297 14.06 3.49 -19.07
N PHE A 298 13.25 4.27 -19.80
CA PHE A 298 13.45 5.71 -20.02
C PHE A 298 12.21 6.50 -19.64
N PHE A 299 12.40 7.64 -19.02
CA PHE A 299 11.35 8.59 -18.69
C PHE A 299 11.27 9.67 -19.77
N CYS A 300 10.15 9.72 -20.52
CA CYS A 300 10.02 10.45 -21.77
C CYS A 300 8.74 11.31 -21.82
N PRO A 301 8.49 12.24 -20.89
CA PRO A 301 7.26 13.01 -20.88
C PRO A 301 7.10 13.86 -22.14
N GLY A 302 6.02 13.59 -22.90
CA GLY A 302 5.70 14.27 -24.15
C GLY A 302 6.64 14.02 -25.33
N LYS A 303 7.56 13.02 -25.21
CA LYS A 303 8.56 12.64 -26.22
C LYS A 303 8.61 11.13 -26.47
N GLY A 304 7.53 10.42 -26.13
CA GLY A 304 7.48 8.97 -26.21
C GLY A 304 7.72 8.45 -27.63
N ASP A 305 7.07 9.03 -28.65
CA ASP A 305 7.16 8.56 -30.03
C ASP A 305 8.55 8.81 -30.63
N GLU A 306 9.18 9.96 -30.34
CA GLU A 306 10.52 10.28 -30.82
C GLU A 306 11.56 9.32 -30.21
N VAL A 307 11.45 9.05 -28.90
CA VAL A 307 12.35 8.12 -28.22
C VAL A 307 12.13 6.68 -28.73
N LEU A 308 10.88 6.27 -28.93
CA LEU A 308 10.54 4.96 -29.48
C LEU A 308 11.20 4.76 -30.84
N ALA A 309 11.01 5.70 -31.76
CA ALA A 309 11.60 5.65 -33.12
C ALA A 309 13.14 5.63 -33.08
N ALA A 310 13.78 6.39 -32.19
CA ALA A 310 15.22 6.41 -32.03
C ALA A 310 15.75 5.06 -31.52
N MET A 311 15.08 4.48 -30.52
CA MET A 311 15.47 3.21 -29.92
C MET A 311 15.31 2.02 -30.90
N GLU A 312 14.25 2.00 -31.70
CA GLU A 312 14.05 0.98 -32.74
C GLU A 312 15.14 1.04 -33.81
N LYS A 313 15.56 2.24 -34.24
CA LYS A 313 16.71 2.43 -35.16
C LYS A 313 18.02 1.88 -34.57
N MET A 314 18.15 1.92 -33.24
CA MET A 314 19.28 1.34 -32.51
C MET A 314 19.11 -0.18 -32.29
N GLY A 315 18.05 -0.82 -32.81
CA GLY A 315 17.80 -2.24 -32.66
C GLY A 315 17.30 -2.67 -31.28
N ALA A 316 16.89 -1.74 -30.43
CA ALA A 316 16.18 -2.04 -29.20
C ALA A 316 14.72 -2.36 -29.48
N ARG A 317 14.18 -3.39 -28.82
CA ARG A 317 12.79 -3.81 -29.02
C ARG A 317 11.91 -3.25 -27.91
N PRO A 318 10.84 -2.52 -28.24
CA PRO A 318 9.92 -2.03 -27.21
C PRO A 318 9.21 -3.21 -26.52
N ILE A 319 9.07 -3.12 -25.21
CA ILE A 319 8.26 -4.03 -24.38
C ILE A 319 7.01 -3.25 -23.96
N ARG A 320 5.85 -3.71 -24.42
CA ARG A 320 4.57 -3.18 -23.96
C ARG A 320 4.24 -3.78 -22.60
N TYR A 321 3.82 -2.95 -21.66
CA TYR A 321 3.48 -3.36 -20.30
C TYR A 321 2.50 -2.38 -19.68
N GLY A 322 1.79 -2.83 -18.65
CA GLY A 322 1.12 -2.01 -17.65
C GLY A 322 1.69 -2.32 -16.27
N PHE A 323 1.61 -1.41 -15.33
CA PHE A 323 1.94 -1.74 -13.95
C PHE A 323 0.89 -2.69 -13.38
N GLU A 324 1.34 -3.78 -12.79
CA GLU A 324 0.44 -4.72 -12.16
C GLU A 324 -0.31 -4.05 -11.01
N ARG A 325 -1.62 -4.02 -11.14
CA ARG A 325 -2.51 -3.69 -10.03
C ARG A 325 -2.61 -4.95 -9.18
N ARG A 326 -2.03 -4.92 -7.98
CA ARG A 326 -1.95 -6.06 -7.05
C ARG A 326 -3.03 -7.13 -7.27
N HIS A 327 -2.64 -8.30 -7.81
CA HIS A 327 -3.48 -9.47 -8.01
C HIS A 327 -2.96 -10.71 -7.25
N GLY A 328 -2.17 -10.51 -6.19
CA GLY A 328 -1.99 -11.56 -5.19
C GLY A 328 -3.31 -11.75 -4.42
N ALA A 329 -3.61 -12.93 -3.93
CA ALA A 329 -4.65 -13.09 -2.90
C ALA A 329 -4.39 -12.01 -1.85
N LYS A 330 -5.34 -11.04 -1.74
CA LYS A 330 -5.11 -9.82 -0.95
C LYS A 330 -4.97 -10.24 0.49
N ASP A 331 -3.75 -10.43 0.97
CA ASP A 331 -3.52 -10.61 2.40
C ASP A 331 -3.73 -9.25 3.08
N TYR A 332 -4.95 -9.05 3.52
CA TYR A 332 -5.32 -7.84 4.25
C TYR A 332 -4.88 -7.84 5.72
N ARG A 333 -4.28 -8.96 6.23
CA ARG A 333 -3.97 -9.11 7.66
C ARG A 333 -3.11 -7.97 8.20
N GLN A 334 -2.09 -7.55 7.46
CA GLN A 334 -1.26 -6.42 7.89
C GLN A 334 -2.05 -5.11 7.83
N VAL A 335 -2.80 -4.84 6.77
CA VAL A 335 -3.65 -3.65 6.67
C VAL A 335 -4.68 -3.61 7.79
N ILE A 336 -5.31 -4.76 8.11
CA ILE A 336 -6.25 -4.87 9.23
C ILE A 336 -5.56 -4.53 10.55
N LYS A 337 -4.40 -5.13 10.81
CA LYS A 337 -3.60 -4.84 12.02
C LYS A 337 -3.22 -3.36 12.11
N ASP A 338 -2.78 -2.77 11.00
CA ASP A 338 -2.39 -1.35 10.96
C ASP A 338 -3.58 -0.44 11.29
N ARG A 339 -4.76 -0.70 10.73
CA ARG A 339 -5.98 0.09 11.01
C ARG A 339 -6.41 -0.03 12.47
N ILE A 340 -6.38 -1.25 13.05
CA ILE A 340 -6.66 -1.46 14.47
C ILE A 340 -5.63 -0.75 15.35
N THR A 341 -4.35 -0.81 14.99
CA THR A 341 -3.26 -0.15 15.73
C THR A 341 -3.39 1.38 15.68
N GLU A 342 -3.75 1.95 14.53
CA GLU A 342 -4.04 3.38 14.40
C GLU A 342 -5.19 3.81 15.33
N HIS A 343 -6.29 3.06 15.36
CA HIS A 343 -7.40 3.31 16.27
C HIS A 343 -6.96 3.22 17.72
N HIS A 344 -6.26 2.15 18.09
CA HIS A 344 -5.74 1.95 19.45
C HIS A 344 -4.84 3.12 19.89
N ALA A 345 -3.98 3.64 19.01
CA ALA A 345 -3.12 4.78 19.31
C ALA A 345 -3.95 6.04 19.64
N VAL A 346 -5.00 6.34 18.87
CA VAL A 346 -5.90 7.48 19.13
C VAL A 346 -6.59 7.33 20.48
N ILE A 347 -7.13 6.14 20.79
CA ILE A 347 -7.79 5.89 22.06
C ILE A 347 -6.81 5.97 23.24
N ALA A 348 -5.58 5.45 23.08
CA ALA A 348 -4.53 5.55 24.09
C ALA A 348 -4.13 7.00 24.36
N ASP A 349 -4.08 7.86 23.34
CA ASP A 349 -3.80 9.28 23.50
C ASP A 349 -4.97 10.02 24.17
N MET A 350 -6.21 9.68 23.87
CA MET A 350 -7.40 10.22 24.56
C MET A 350 -7.42 9.82 26.03
N LEU A 351 -7.09 8.58 26.37
CA LEU A 351 -7.03 8.08 27.75
C LEU A 351 -5.98 8.83 28.60
N LYS A 352 -4.87 9.23 28.00
CA LYS A 352 -3.82 10.01 28.66
C LYS A 352 -4.14 11.49 28.82
N SER A 353 -5.14 11.99 28.09
CA SER A 353 -5.51 13.40 28.11
C SER A 353 -6.52 13.67 29.21
N GLU A 354 -6.05 14.16 30.34
CA GLU A 354 -6.91 14.64 31.45
C GLU A 354 -7.92 15.70 30.96
N GLU A 355 -7.54 16.53 29.99
CA GLU A 355 -8.42 17.51 29.36
C GLU A 355 -9.64 16.86 28.73
N ILE A 356 -9.44 15.80 27.90
CA ILE A 356 -10.54 15.09 27.22
C ILE A 356 -11.43 14.40 28.25
N VAL A 357 -10.85 13.74 29.26
CA VAL A 357 -11.60 13.03 30.30
C VAL A 357 -12.45 14.03 31.13
N ASN A 358 -11.87 15.13 31.56
CA ASN A 358 -12.59 16.17 32.31
C ASN A 358 -13.67 16.84 31.44
N THR A 359 -13.38 17.12 30.17
CA THR A 359 -14.36 17.72 29.26
C THR A 359 -15.55 16.78 29.04
N LEU A 360 -15.28 15.48 28.85
CA LEU A 360 -16.36 14.48 28.71
C LEU A 360 -17.24 14.39 29.97
N HIS A 361 -16.64 14.47 31.15
CA HIS A 361 -17.37 14.56 32.42
C HIS A 361 -18.26 15.81 32.47
N ILE A 362 -17.77 16.98 32.05
CA ILE A 362 -18.56 18.22 31.98
C ILE A 362 -19.75 18.04 31.02
N ILE A 363 -19.52 17.49 29.82
CA ILE A 363 -20.58 17.25 28.84
C ILE A 363 -21.66 16.31 29.44
N THR A 364 -21.24 15.22 30.07
CA THR A 364 -22.15 14.27 30.72
C THR A 364 -23.03 14.96 31.76
N ASN A 365 -22.44 15.78 32.65
CA ASN A 365 -23.21 16.49 33.65
C ASN A 365 -24.21 17.46 33.03
N LYS A 366 -23.85 18.16 31.97
CA LYS A 366 -24.77 19.05 31.23
C LYS A 366 -25.94 18.30 30.61
N VAL A 367 -25.71 17.09 30.08
CA VAL A 367 -26.79 16.24 29.55
C VAL A 367 -27.70 15.73 30.68
N VAL A 368 -27.13 15.36 31.84
CA VAL A 368 -27.91 14.99 33.02
C VAL A 368 -28.78 16.12 33.51
N GLU A 369 -28.20 17.35 33.63
CA GLU A 369 -28.92 18.56 34.04
C GLU A 369 -30.05 18.89 33.04
N CYS A 370 -29.81 18.75 31.72
CA CYS A 370 -30.80 18.93 30.68
C CYS A 370 -32.02 18.04 30.94
N TYR A 371 -31.83 16.75 31.17
CA TYR A 371 -32.93 15.83 31.43
C TYR A 371 -33.61 16.05 32.78
N LYS A 372 -32.88 16.48 33.84
CA LYS A 372 -33.47 16.86 35.12
C LYS A 372 -34.37 18.11 35.00
N ASN A 373 -34.18 18.92 33.96
CA ASN A 373 -34.99 20.12 33.67
C ASN A 373 -35.97 19.93 32.50
N ASP A 374 -36.39 18.68 32.20
CA ASP A 374 -37.30 18.33 31.11
C ASP A 374 -36.84 18.82 29.73
N GLY A 375 -35.56 18.93 29.50
CA GLY A 375 -34.93 19.23 28.23
C GLY A 375 -34.71 17.98 27.37
N LYS A 376 -34.14 18.18 26.19
CA LYS A 376 -33.78 17.11 25.24
C LYS A 376 -32.39 17.26 24.70
N LEU A 377 -31.82 16.14 24.22
CA LEU A 377 -30.56 16.13 23.49
C LEU A 377 -30.83 16.22 21.98
N VAL A 378 -30.21 17.19 21.30
CA VAL A 378 -30.32 17.36 19.85
C VAL A 378 -28.95 17.15 19.23
N ILE A 379 -28.84 16.24 18.27
CA ILE A 379 -27.55 15.83 17.69
C ILE A 379 -27.62 15.89 16.17
N PHE A 380 -26.53 16.33 15.52
CA PHE A 380 -26.43 16.37 14.06
C PHE A 380 -24.99 16.36 13.59
N GLY A 381 -24.81 15.96 12.32
CA GLY A 381 -23.56 15.97 11.60
C GLY A 381 -23.78 15.56 10.13
N ASN A 382 -22.71 15.38 9.36
CA ASN A 382 -22.78 14.98 7.96
C ASN A 382 -22.15 13.59 7.76
N GLY A 383 -22.66 12.80 6.80
CA GLY A 383 -22.08 11.49 6.45
C GLY A 383 -22.03 10.53 7.65
N GLY A 384 -20.83 10.03 7.99
CA GLY A 384 -20.64 9.16 9.17
C GLY A 384 -21.03 9.83 10.48
N SER A 385 -20.79 11.12 10.64
CA SER A 385 -21.24 11.89 11.81
C SER A 385 -22.77 12.02 11.89
N ALA A 386 -23.49 11.91 10.78
CA ALA A 386 -24.94 11.78 10.80
C ALA A 386 -25.39 10.41 11.33
N SER A 387 -24.65 9.36 11.00
CA SER A 387 -24.88 8.00 11.54
C SER A 387 -24.62 7.96 13.04
N ASP A 388 -23.54 8.59 13.52
CA ASP A 388 -23.23 8.73 14.95
C ASP A 388 -24.36 9.46 15.69
N ALA A 389 -24.87 10.56 15.13
CA ALA A 389 -25.97 11.31 15.70
C ALA A 389 -27.24 10.47 15.87
N GLN A 390 -27.58 9.68 14.86
CA GLN A 390 -28.73 8.78 14.91
C GLN A 390 -28.53 7.65 15.93
N HIS A 391 -27.33 7.08 15.98
CA HIS A 391 -26.97 6.02 16.91
C HIS A 391 -27.09 6.50 18.36
N ILE A 392 -26.45 7.62 18.70
CA ILE A 392 -26.52 8.19 20.06
C ILE A 392 -27.98 8.53 20.47
N ALA A 393 -28.77 9.09 19.55
CA ALA A 393 -30.18 9.38 19.82
C ALA A 393 -30.99 8.08 20.08
N ALA A 394 -30.70 7.00 19.36
CA ALA A 394 -31.37 5.70 19.56
C ALA A 394 -31.06 5.11 20.94
N GLU A 395 -29.82 5.19 21.41
CA GLU A 395 -29.42 4.69 22.73
C GLU A 395 -30.13 5.40 23.90
N LEU A 396 -30.47 6.67 23.71
CA LEU A 396 -31.20 7.45 24.72
C LEU A 396 -32.73 7.26 24.64
N VAL A 397 -33.29 7.21 23.43
CA VAL A 397 -34.72 7.03 23.23
C VAL A 397 -35.16 5.63 23.64
N ASN A 398 -34.39 4.59 23.37
CA ASN A 398 -34.66 3.24 23.84
C ASN A 398 -34.04 3.05 25.25
N TYR A 399 -33.02 2.20 25.40
CA TYR A 399 -32.18 2.06 26.58
C TYR A 399 -30.79 1.56 26.14
N PHE A 400 -29.76 1.83 26.97
CA PHE A 400 -28.39 1.46 26.65
C PHE A 400 -27.94 0.20 27.40
N ARG A 401 -28.04 0.18 28.73
CA ARG A 401 -27.58 -0.92 29.59
C ARG A 401 -28.71 -1.69 30.26
N PHE A 402 -29.76 -1.00 30.66
CA PHE A 402 -30.91 -1.61 31.39
C PHE A 402 -32.20 -0.89 31.05
N ASP A 403 -33.34 -1.62 31.20
CA ASP A 403 -34.68 -1.10 30.92
C ASP A 403 -35.02 0.08 31.84
N ARG A 404 -35.44 1.19 31.23
CA ARG A 404 -35.76 2.46 31.88
C ARG A 404 -36.74 3.30 31.05
N PRO A 405 -37.37 4.33 31.63
CA PRO A 405 -38.10 5.31 30.84
C PRO A 405 -37.24 5.97 29.75
N MET A 406 -37.86 6.26 28.60
CA MET A 406 -37.18 6.92 27.48
C MET A 406 -36.65 8.30 27.88
N LEU A 407 -35.51 8.68 27.28
CA LEU A 407 -34.98 10.03 27.33
C LEU A 407 -35.18 10.70 25.96
N ASN A 408 -35.60 11.98 25.98
CA ASN A 408 -35.92 12.69 24.76
C ASN A 408 -34.63 13.07 24.00
N ALA A 409 -34.38 12.42 22.85
CA ALA A 409 -33.23 12.71 22.00
C ALA A 409 -33.64 12.75 20.52
N LEU A 410 -33.08 13.68 19.77
CA LEU A 410 -33.40 13.93 18.37
C LEU A 410 -32.13 14.00 17.50
N ALA A 411 -32.07 13.20 16.47
CA ALA A 411 -31.10 13.36 15.39
C ALA A 411 -31.73 14.18 14.25
N LEU A 412 -31.15 15.35 13.90
CA LEU A 412 -31.72 16.24 12.86
C LEU A 412 -31.53 15.70 11.43
N ASN A 413 -30.88 14.56 11.28
CA ASN A 413 -30.55 13.94 10.00
C ASN A 413 -31.64 13.02 9.43
N VAL A 414 -32.73 12.76 10.18
CA VAL A 414 -33.65 11.67 9.88
C VAL A 414 -34.83 12.07 9.00
N ASN A 415 -35.29 13.33 9.07
CA ASN A 415 -36.44 13.78 8.28
C ASN A 415 -35.97 14.26 6.90
N THR A 416 -35.98 13.36 5.93
CA THR A 416 -35.53 13.62 4.57
C THR A 416 -36.36 14.71 3.87
N SER A 417 -37.67 14.81 4.16
CA SER A 417 -38.51 15.87 3.60
C SER A 417 -38.10 17.26 4.07
N ILE A 418 -37.79 17.43 5.37
CA ILE A 418 -37.30 18.70 5.90
C ILE A 418 -35.95 19.04 5.28
N ILE A 419 -35.02 18.09 5.23
CA ILE A 419 -33.67 18.32 4.67
C ILE A 419 -33.76 18.72 3.20
N THR A 420 -34.54 17.99 2.39
CA THR A 420 -34.67 18.27 0.96
C THR A 420 -35.39 19.57 0.68
N ALA A 421 -36.46 19.90 1.41
CA ALA A 421 -37.18 21.17 1.26
C ALA A 421 -36.26 22.36 1.59
N ILE A 422 -35.58 22.36 2.73
CA ILE A 422 -34.68 23.44 3.12
C ILE A 422 -33.52 23.56 2.12
N SER A 423 -32.97 22.45 1.65
CA SER A 423 -31.88 22.45 0.67
C SER A 423 -32.30 23.02 -0.67
N ASN A 424 -33.54 22.73 -1.12
CA ASN A 424 -34.10 23.22 -2.39
C ASN A 424 -34.47 24.70 -2.31
N ASP A 425 -35.13 25.10 -1.24
CA ASP A 425 -35.75 26.45 -1.14
C ASP A 425 -34.78 27.50 -0.56
N SER A 426 -33.69 27.06 0.09
CA SER A 426 -32.70 27.95 0.71
C SER A 426 -31.29 27.51 0.38
N SER A 427 -30.70 26.69 1.25
CA SER A 427 -29.34 26.13 1.08
C SER A 427 -29.14 24.95 2.00
N TYR A 428 -28.34 23.99 1.57
CA TYR A 428 -27.86 22.90 2.44
C TYR A 428 -27.14 23.42 3.70
N ASP A 429 -26.58 24.62 3.66
CA ASP A 429 -25.93 25.27 4.79
C ASP A 429 -26.89 25.60 5.95
N ASN A 430 -28.19 25.59 5.70
CA ASN A 430 -29.23 25.94 6.66
C ASN A 430 -30.05 24.73 7.18
N VAL A 431 -29.77 23.52 6.68
CA VAL A 431 -30.62 22.32 6.94
C VAL A 431 -30.78 22.01 8.42
N PHE A 432 -29.76 22.23 9.25
CA PHE A 432 -29.84 22.03 10.70
C PHE A 432 -30.29 23.28 11.44
N ALA A 433 -29.77 24.45 11.07
CA ALA A 433 -30.12 25.71 11.71
C ALA A 433 -31.63 25.99 11.70
N ARG A 434 -32.32 25.72 10.58
CA ARG A 434 -33.78 25.88 10.47
C ARG A 434 -34.56 24.94 11.37
N GLN A 435 -34.06 23.73 11.57
CA GLN A 435 -34.67 22.79 12.50
C GLN A 435 -34.46 23.19 13.95
N ILE A 436 -33.25 23.65 14.31
CA ILE A 436 -32.93 24.16 15.65
C ILE A 436 -33.81 25.34 16.02
N GLU A 437 -34.05 26.26 15.10
CA GLU A 437 -34.90 27.44 15.33
C GLU A 437 -36.28 27.09 15.86
N SER A 438 -36.85 25.96 15.42
CA SER A 438 -38.20 25.52 15.81
C SER A 438 -38.23 24.50 16.95
N LEU A 439 -37.15 23.76 17.16
CA LEU A 439 -37.14 22.59 18.05
C LEU A 439 -36.41 22.82 19.37
N VAL A 440 -35.48 23.79 19.44
CA VAL A 440 -34.56 23.94 20.56
C VAL A 440 -34.92 25.13 21.46
N ASP A 441 -34.79 24.96 22.76
CA ASP A 441 -34.92 26.02 23.76
C ASP A 441 -33.78 25.95 24.80
N SER A 442 -33.81 26.84 25.83
CA SER A 442 -32.73 27.02 26.80
C SER A 442 -32.48 25.84 27.72
N ARG A 443 -33.35 24.86 27.78
CA ARG A 443 -33.21 23.63 28.59
C ARG A 443 -32.41 22.55 27.89
N ASP A 444 -32.18 22.71 26.57
CA ASP A 444 -31.67 21.66 25.71
C ASP A 444 -30.14 21.66 25.65
N VAL A 445 -29.60 20.47 25.36
CA VAL A 445 -28.21 20.30 24.96
C VAL A 445 -28.17 20.01 23.45
N VAL A 446 -27.33 20.72 22.73
CA VAL A 446 -27.14 20.56 21.27
C VAL A 446 -25.71 20.10 21.00
N ILE A 447 -25.56 18.94 20.35
CA ILE A 447 -24.26 18.39 19.96
C ILE A 447 -24.09 18.43 18.45
N GLY A 448 -23.18 19.26 17.96
CA GLY A 448 -22.75 19.28 16.57
C GLY A 448 -21.50 18.44 16.36
N ILE A 449 -21.48 17.61 15.30
CA ILE A 449 -20.37 16.72 14.99
C ILE A 449 -19.78 17.06 13.61
N SER A 450 -18.46 17.37 13.56
CA SER A 450 -17.76 17.57 12.29
C SER A 450 -16.28 17.19 12.40
N THR A 451 -15.89 16.09 11.78
CA THR A 451 -14.51 15.56 11.82
C THR A 451 -13.47 16.56 11.31
N SER A 452 -13.75 17.25 10.20
CA SER A 452 -12.82 18.21 9.57
C SER A 452 -12.97 19.64 10.10
N GLY A 453 -14.09 19.95 10.77
CA GLY A 453 -14.41 21.31 11.22
C GLY A 453 -14.69 22.33 10.11
N LYS A 454 -15.06 21.87 8.89
CA LYS A 454 -15.29 22.73 7.71
C LYS A 454 -16.77 22.83 7.32
N ALA A 455 -17.65 22.11 7.98
CA ALA A 455 -19.06 22.00 7.61
C ALA A 455 -19.84 23.27 8.01
N VAL A 456 -20.20 24.11 7.04
CA VAL A 456 -20.91 25.38 7.24
C VAL A 456 -22.29 25.16 7.88
N ASN A 457 -23.01 24.11 7.48
CA ASN A 457 -24.31 23.77 8.05
C ASN A 457 -24.22 23.40 9.53
N VAL A 458 -23.12 22.77 9.97
CA VAL A 458 -22.87 22.50 11.39
C VAL A 458 -22.60 23.82 12.14
N LEU A 459 -21.74 24.69 11.61
CA LEU A 459 -21.47 25.99 12.20
C LEU A 459 -22.73 26.85 12.38
N ASN A 460 -23.54 26.95 11.32
CA ASN A 460 -24.80 27.73 11.36
C ASN A 460 -25.78 27.20 12.42
N ALA A 461 -25.83 25.90 12.56
CA ALA A 461 -26.68 25.24 13.57
C ALA A 461 -26.17 25.49 14.99
N LEU A 462 -24.86 25.39 15.26
CA LEU A 462 -24.28 25.71 16.56
C LEU A 462 -24.56 27.18 16.97
N LYS A 463 -24.42 28.12 16.01
CA LYS A 463 -24.76 29.52 16.26
C LYS A 463 -26.25 29.70 16.57
N LYS A 464 -27.12 29.06 15.80
CA LYS A 464 -28.56 29.11 16.05
C LYS A 464 -28.95 28.51 17.41
N ALA A 465 -28.29 27.42 17.85
CA ALA A 465 -28.50 26.84 19.15
C ALA A 465 -28.08 27.82 20.28
N LYS A 466 -26.98 28.54 20.10
CA LYS A 466 -26.54 29.57 21.04
C LYS A 466 -27.52 30.73 21.13
N GLU A 467 -28.10 31.16 19.99
CA GLU A 467 -29.18 32.19 19.94
C GLU A 467 -30.48 31.73 20.65
N ARG A 468 -30.65 30.42 20.85
CA ARG A 468 -31.77 29.81 21.58
C ARG A 468 -31.45 29.55 23.07
N ASP A 469 -30.31 30.04 23.55
CA ASP A 469 -29.78 29.88 24.92
C ASP A 469 -29.56 28.40 25.32
N ALA A 470 -29.46 27.49 24.35
CA ALA A 470 -29.16 26.10 24.61
C ALA A 470 -27.68 25.89 24.99
N THR A 471 -27.40 24.80 25.71
CA THR A 471 -26.02 24.35 25.93
C THR A 471 -25.45 23.77 24.61
N VAL A 472 -24.37 24.34 24.12
CA VAL A 472 -23.78 23.97 22.82
C VAL A 472 -22.50 23.20 23.00
N VAL A 473 -22.47 21.96 22.48
CA VAL A 473 -21.34 21.03 22.49
C VAL A 473 -20.87 20.78 21.06
N TYR A 474 -19.54 20.67 20.87
CA TYR A 474 -18.95 20.41 19.58
C TYR A 474 -17.92 19.27 19.64
N LEU A 475 -18.09 18.25 18.79
CA LEU A 475 -17.16 17.14 18.66
C LEU A 475 -16.43 17.24 17.31
N THR A 476 -15.08 17.17 17.32
CA THR A 476 -14.27 17.38 16.12
C THR A 476 -12.95 16.60 16.15
N GLY A 477 -12.16 16.70 15.07
CA GLY A 477 -10.79 16.17 15.01
C GLY A 477 -9.75 17.17 15.50
N LYS A 478 -8.49 16.76 15.47
CA LYS A 478 -7.34 17.47 16.06
C LYS A 478 -7.23 18.95 15.68
N THR A 479 -7.54 19.30 14.43
CA THR A 479 -7.41 20.69 13.96
C THR A 479 -8.58 21.58 14.36
N GLY A 480 -9.76 20.99 14.67
CA GLY A 480 -11.00 21.72 14.92
C GLY A 480 -11.54 22.52 13.72
N GLY A 481 -10.73 22.76 12.72
CA GLY A 481 -11.05 23.48 11.49
C GLY A 481 -11.54 24.91 11.69
N MET A 482 -12.25 25.42 10.70
CA MET A 482 -12.87 26.75 10.72
C MET A 482 -13.88 26.92 11.88
N ILE A 483 -14.63 25.85 12.21
CA ILE A 483 -15.65 25.90 13.27
C ILE A 483 -14.99 26.23 14.61
N SER A 484 -13.92 25.54 15.01
CA SER A 484 -13.23 25.85 16.27
C SER A 484 -12.68 27.28 16.31
N GLN A 485 -12.10 27.76 15.19
CA GLN A 485 -11.57 29.12 15.11
C GLN A 485 -12.63 30.20 15.32
N VAL A 486 -13.82 29.99 14.75
CA VAL A 486 -14.96 30.90 14.91
C VAL A 486 -15.52 30.81 16.32
N CYS A 487 -15.77 29.61 16.82
CA CYS A 487 -16.39 29.39 18.12
C CYS A 487 -15.49 29.80 19.31
N GLU A 488 -14.19 29.64 19.20
CA GLU A 488 -13.22 30.11 20.20
C GLU A 488 -13.20 31.65 20.28
N LYS A 489 -13.51 32.33 19.17
CA LYS A 489 -13.50 33.80 19.11
C LYS A 489 -14.82 34.43 19.57
N ASP A 490 -15.97 33.83 19.26
CA ASP A 490 -17.31 34.43 19.49
C ASP A 490 -18.10 33.73 20.61
N GLY A 491 -17.54 32.70 21.27
CA GLY A 491 -18.18 32.00 22.37
C GLY A 491 -19.43 31.21 22.00
N THR A 492 -19.58 30.82 20.72
CA THR A 492 -20.72 30.04 20.23
C THR A 492 -20.83 28.67 20.89
N VAL A 493 -19.69 28.03 21.19
CA VAL A 493 -19.61 26.67 21.78
C VAL A 493 -19.23 26.79 23.26
N ASP A 494 -20.02 26.14 24.13
CA ASP A 494 -19.75 26.10 25.56
C ASP A 494 -18.69 25.06 25.93
N VAL A 495 -18.72 23.89 25.21
CA VAL A 495 -17.80 22.77 25.49
C VAL A 495 -17.46 22.06 24.17
N TYR A 496 -16.19 21.70 23.95
CA TYR A 496 -15.80 20.93 22.78
C TYR A 496 -14.74 19.87 23.09
N ILE A 497 -14.73 18.79 22.30
CA ILE A 497 -13.68 17.76 22.32
C ILE A 497 -13.00 17.71 20.96
N LYS A 498 -11.67 17.82 20.96
CA LYS A 498 -10.81 17.59 19.79
C LYS A 498 -10.16 16.21 19.90
N VAL A 499 -10.64 15.24 19.12
CA VAL A 499 -10.00 13.92 19.02
C VAL A 499 -8.59 14.07 18.44
N PRO A 500 -7.54 13.45 19.00
CA PRO A 500 -6.13 13.65 18.60
C PRO A 500 -5.77 12.95 17.29
N SER A 501 -6.61 13.07 16.27
CA SER A 501 -6.42 12.48 14.94
C SER A 501 -6.82 13.46 13.82
N THR A 502 -6.22 13.30 12.66
CA THR A 502 -6.60 13.98 11.40
C THR A 502 -7.23 13.00 10.39
N ILE A 503 -7.34 11.73 10.73
CA ILE A 503 -7.90 10.66 9.89
C ILE A 503 -9.39 10.56 10.21
N THR A 504 -10.24 10.80 9.21
CA THR A 504 -11.69 10.93 9.39
C THR A 504 -12.32 9.72 10.09
N GLU A 505 -12.03 8.50 9.64
CA GLU A 505 -12.59 7.27 10.21
C GLU A 505 -12.11 7.04 11.65
N ARG A 506 -10.86 7.36 11.99
CA ARG A 506 -10.35 7.29 13.38
C ARG A 506 -11.04 8.29 14.30
N ILE A 507 -11.37 9.49 13.76
CA ILE A 507 -12.11 10.50 14.49
C ILE A 507 -13.55 10.03 14.73
N GLN A 508 -14.23 9.48 13.73
CA GLN A 508 -15.60 8.96 13.87
C GLN A 508 -15.68 7.81 14.86
N GLU A 509 -14.77 6.84 14.79
CA GLU A 509 -14.68 5.75 15.76
C GLU A 509 -14.50 6.25 17.20
N ALA A 510 -13.74 7.34 17.40
CA ALA A 510 -13.62 7.98 18.70
C ALA A 510 -14.90 8.75 19.10
N HIS A 511 -15.58 9.43 18.18
CA HIS A 511 -16.83 10.14 18.45
C HIS A 511 -17.92 9.20 18.93
N ILE A 512 -18.08 8.04 18.30
CA ILE A 512 -19.11 7.08 18.76
C ILE A 512 -18.75 6.47 20.13
N LEU A 513 -17.47 6.23 20.41
CA LEU A 513 -17.02 5.83 21.76
C LEU A 513 -17.41 6.87 22.82
N LEU A 514 -17.14 8.16 22.56
CA LEU A 514 -17.53 9.25 23.45
C LEU A 514 -19.05 9.30 23.64
N GLY A 515 -19.82 9.12 22.57
CA GLY A 515 -21.28 9.06 22.61
C GLY A 515 -21.79 7.93 23.51
N HIS A 516 -21.24 6.72 23.37
CA HIS A 516 -21.58 5.58 24.24
C HIS A 516 -21.27 5.84 25.71
N ILE A 517 -20.11 6.46 26.02
CA ILE A 517 -19.75 6.80 27.39
C ILE A 517 -20.74 7.82 27.97
N ILE A 518 -21.14 8.84 27.20
CA ILE A 518 -22.18 9.80 27.63
C ILE A 518 -23.50 9.06 27.93
N CYS A 519 -23.98 8.20 27.02
CA CYS A 519 -25.23 7.46 27.19
C CYS A 519 -25.18 6.58 28.44
N GLU A 520 -24.09 5.82 28.66
CA GLU A 520 -23.91 4.97 29.84
C GLU A 520 -23.94 5.76 31.14
N LEU A 521 -23.20 6.86 31.21
CA LEU A 521 -23.10 7.67 32.41
C LEU A 521 -24.39 8.45 32.72
N VAL A 522 -25.07 8.97 31.70
CA VAL A 522 -26.38 9.62 31.84
C VAL A 522 -27.42 8.64 32.36
N GLU A 523 -27.49 7.43 31.80
CA GLU A 523 -28.40 6.37 32.23
C GLU A 523 -28.14 5.98 33.69
N LYS A 524 -26.86 5.79 34.05
CA LYS A 524 -26.47 5.43 35.42
C LYS A 524 -26.79 6.54 36.43
N GLU A 525 -26.60 7.81 36.06
CA GLU A 525 -26.85 8.95 36.99
C GLU A 525 -28.35 9.22 37.21
N LEU A 526 -29.17 8.95 36.19
CA LEU A 526 -30.61 9.24 36.27
C LEU A 526 -31.45 8.05 36.83
N PHE A 527 -30.96 6.83 36.65
CA PHE A 527 -31.77 5.62 36.90
C PHE A 527 -31.00 4.49 37.62
N GLY A 528 -29.66 4.66 37.86
CA GLY A 528 -28.77 3.65 38.44
C GLY A 528 -28.65 3.61 39.97
#